data_ed10e5878dc70ef4615e43010bd445be
#
_entry.id   ed10e5878dc70ef4615e43010bd445be
#
_cell.length_a   1.000
_cell.length_b   1.000
_cell.length_c   1.000
_cell.angle_alpha   90.00
_cell.angle_beta   90.00
_cell.angle_gamma   90.00
#
_symmetry.space_group_name_H-M   'P 1'
#
loop_
_entity.id
_entity.type
_entity.pdbx_description
1 polymer ?
#
loop_
_entity_poly.entity_id
_entity_poly.type
_entity_poly.pdbx_seq_one_letter_code
_entity_poly.pdbx_strand_id
1 'polypeptide(L)'
;PFASFSIPKNLIHKDNMYGCHTITLSSDLGFTKFYIDNVEKEIGVVNLNPLGRGGDFIAFPVVGDMGFIVPAEQAVSFSKVKIMNFRSPQNVITTVKDEAYQIFGGTNGALEIFTPKGKSSPMLRTVFTSPDTGVVKARLYVTARGIYEIYINGQRVGEDYFNPGVTQYNKTHLYQTFDVTDYVQIGQNAIGAFLAEGWWSGGATFTGENWNFFGDRQSLLAKLVITYKDGHEKVIVTDPSTWQYCNNGPVLYGSLFQGEVYDALKDSEMEGWNTALYTPNESWKPAVEVALNGHISTSGNPNMPWVDDYSNYKLVGQFGQTVKAVNELTAISVEEVRPKVFVYDMGQNMVGVPQIQLSGMKPGTKICLRYAEVKYPDLPEYEGSIGMIMLENIRAAMAQDIYITRGGRETIHPRFTYHGYRFVEITGIDAPLATEAVKGI
;
A
#
# COMPACT_ATOMS: atom_id res chain seq x y z
N PRO A 1 4.24 20.88 -19.07
CA PRO A 1 4.71 20.97 -17.66
C PRO A 1 3.56 21.41 -16.78
N PHE A 2 3.45 20.82 -15.61
CA PHE A 2 2.41 21.17 -14.63
C PHE A 2 2.69 22.54 -13.98
N ALA A 3 3.95 22.83 -13.72
CA ALA A 3 4.43 24.12 -13.25
C ALA A 3 5.86 24.36 -13.75
N SER A 4 6.24 25.63 -13.83
CA SER A 4 7.60 26.05 -14.14
C SER A 4 7.97 27.24 -13.26
N PHE A 5 9.22 27.28 -12.83
CA PHE A 5 9.76 28.36 -12.01
C PHE A 5 11.03 28.91 -12.64
N SER A 6 11.17 30.23 -12.58
CA SER A 6 12.42 30.87 -12.99
C SER A 6 13.43 30.75 -11.86
N ILE A 7 14.60 30.24 -12.18
CA ILE A 7 15.71 30.20 -11.22
C ILE A 7 16.26 31.60 -11.04
N PRO A 8 16.33 32.14 -9.81
CA PRO A 8 16.92 33.44 -9.55
C PRO A 8 18.38 33.52 -10.00
N LYS A 9 18.75 34.61 -10.69
CA LYS A 9 20.10 34.80 -11.25
C LYS A 9 21.22 34.88 -10.18
N ASN A 10 20.87 35.12 -8.94
CA ASN A 10 21.78 35.07 -7.82
C ASN A 10 22.12 33.64 -7.34
N LEU A 11 21.31 32.67 -7.71
CA LEU A 11 21.55 31.25 -7.39
C LEU A 11 22.30 30.55 -8.52
N ILE A 12 21.82 30.69 -9.77
CA ILE A 12 22.49 30.14 -10.95
C ILE A 12 22.75 31.26 -11.96
N HIS A 13 24.00 31.46 -12.31
CA HIS A 13 24.47 32.46 -13.26
C HIS A 13 25.62 31.91 -14.13
N LYS A 14 26.11 32.70 -15.06
CA LYS A 14 27.10 32.24 -16.07
C LYS A 14 28.37 31.61 -15.48
N ASP A 15 28.76 32.08 -14.29
CA ASP A 15 30.01 31.62 -13.70
C ASP A 15 29.90 30.33 -12.88
N ASN A 16 28.66 29.92 -12.49
CA ASN A 16 28.40 28.70 -11.73
C ASN A 16 27.47 27.72 -12.40
N MET A 17 26.86 28.05 -13.53
CA MET A 17 25.84 27.22 -14.19
C MET A 17 26.31 25.83 -14.61
N TYR A 18 27.62 25.63 -14.74
CA TYR A 18 28.23 24.33 -15.02
C TYR A 18 28.79 23.66 -13.76
N GLY A 19 28.58 24.26 -12.60
CA GLY A 19 28.94 23.68 -11.31
C GLY A 19 27.95 22.61 -10.86
N CYS A 20 28.26 22.00 -9.73
CA CYS A 20 27.35 21.06 -9.07
C CYS A 20 26.30 21.82 -8.26
N HIS A 21 25.03 21.61 -8.56
CA HIS A 21 23.91 22.18 -7.83
C HIS A 21 23.06 21.09 -7.18
N THR A 22 22.62 21.33 -5.96
CA THR A 22 21.68 20.42 -5.27
C THR A 22 20.25 20.86 -5.52
N ILE A 23 19.44 19.99 -6.11
CA ILE A 23 18.01 20.20 -6.30
C ILE A 23 17.28 19.44 -5.21
N THR A 24 16.42 20.12 -4.46
CA THR A 24 15.56 19.49 -3.45
C THR A 24 14.10 19.78 -3.77
N LEU A 25 13.31 18.70 -3.82
CA LEU A 25 11.86 18.74 -3.87
C LEU A 25 11.33 18.25 -2.52
N SER A 26 10.60 19.08 -1.82
CA SER A 26 9.93 18.72 -0.57
C SER A 26 8.44 18.79 -0.77
N SER A 27 7.75 17.65 -0.68
CA SER A 27 6.30 17.58 -0.81
C SER A 27 5.68 17.22 0.52
N ASP A 28 4.79 18.07 1.00
CA ASP A 28 4.01 17.84 2.20
C ASP A 28 2.55 18.24 1.93
N LEU A 29 1.63 17.30 2.18
CA LEU A 29 0.19 17.49 2.02
C LEU A 29 -0.21 18.11 0.66
N GLY A 30 0.45 17.69 -0.43
CA GLY A 30 0.21 18.18 -1.78
C GLY A 30 0.95 19.48 -2.13
N PHE A 31 1.50 20.18 -1.16
CA PHE A 31 2.36 21.34 -1.41
C PHE A 31 3.79 20.87 -1.68
N THR A 32 4.25 21.06 -2.90
CA THR A 32 5.62 20.74 -3.29
C THR A 32 6.42 22.02 -3.42
N LYS A 33 7.45 22.11 -2.59
CA LYS A 33 8.42 23.20 -2.56
C LYS A 33 9.66 22.80 -3.34
N PHE A 34 10.19 23.70 -4.09
CA PHE A 34 11.37 23.53 -4.92
C PHE A 34 12.51 24.39 -4.41
N TYR A 35 13.70 23.80 -4.19
CA TYR A 35 14.88 24.45 -3.67
C TYR A 35 16.08 24.15 -4.56
N ILE A 36 17.04 25.11 -4.60
CA ILE A 36 18.36 24.93 -5.21
C ILE A 36 19.41 25.35 -4.21
N ASP A 37 20.37 24.45 -3.96
CA ASP A 37 21.57 24.60 -3.10
C ASP A 37 21.27 24.86 -1.62
N ASN A 38 20.18 25.53 -1.30
CA ASN A 38 19.78 25.85 0.06
C ASN A 38 18.29 25.56 0.27
N VAL A 39 17.97 24.90 1.38
CA VAL A 39 16.59 24.56 1.77
C VAL A 39 15.92 25.58 2.71
N GLU A 40 16.58 26.69 3.01
CA GLU A 40 16.00 27.73 3.87
C GLU A 40 14.95 28.58 3.14
N LYS A 41 15.10 28.72 1.82
CA LYS A 41 14.18 29.51 1.00
C LYS A 41 13.83 28.77 -0.29
N GLU A 42 12.57 28.44 -0.46
CA GLU A 42 12.05 27.89 -1.68
C GLU A 42 12.12 28.90 -2.86
N ILE A 43 12.40 28.41 -4.05
CA ILE A 43 12.32 29.18 -5.30
C ILE A 43 10.95 29.10 -5.95
N GLY A 44 10.14 28.14 -5.53
CA GLY A 44 8.76 28.02 -5.98
C GLY A 44 8.00 27.00 -5.16
N VAL A 45 6.68 27.15 -5.18
CA VAL A 45 5.72 26.24 -4.54
C VAL A 45 4.67 25.88 -5.55
N VAL A 46 4.36 24.60 -5.66
CA VAL A 46 3.23 24.11 -6.46
C VAL A 46 2.32 23.28 -5.58
N ASN A 47 1.04 23.51 -5.69
CA ASN A 47 0.04 22.65 -5.10
C ASN A 47 -0.29 21.53 -6.09
N LEU A 48 0.15 20.32 -5.77
CA LEU A 48 -0.15 19.11 -6.54
C LEU A 48 -1.44 18.44 -6.08
N ASN A 49 -2.27 19.13 -5.28
CA ASN A 49 -3.58 18.63 -4.94
C ASN A 49 -4.37 18.43 -6.25
N PRO A 50 -4.69 17.20 -6.67
CA PRO A 50 -5.39 16.93 -7.92
C PRO A 50 -6.80 17.53 -7.94
N LEU A 51 -7.35 17.91 -6.79
CA LEU A 51 -8.68 18.48 -6.67
C LEU A 51 -8.70 19.99 -6.84
N GLY A 52 -7.56 20.68 -6.89
CA GLY A 52 -7.41 22.08 -7.30
C GLY A 52 -8.14 23.14 -6.46
N ARG A 53 -8.92 22.77 -5.45
CA ARG A 53 -9.73 23.69 -4.65
C ARG A 53 -9.59 23.41 -3.16
N GLY A 54 -9.09 24.41 -2.48
CA GLY A 54 -9.30 24.64 -1.06
C GLY A 54 -8.80 23.56 -0.11
N GLY A 55 -7.55 23.66 0.31
CA GLY A 55 -7.10 23.32 1.66
C GLY A 55 -7.14 21.85 2.10
N ASP A 56 -7.75 20.96 1.36
CA ASP A 56 -7.91 19.58 1.76
C ASP A 56 -6.71 18.73 1.31
N PHE A 57 -6.15 18.09 2.26
CA PHE A 57 -4.85 17.45 2.23
C PHE A 57 -4.90 16.10 1.55
N ILE A 58 -4.12 15.91 0.50
CA ILE A 58 -3.92 14.60 -0.12
C ILE A 58 -2.57 14.06 0.33
N ALA A 59 -2.63 12.96 1.06
CA ALA A 59 -1.46 12.13 1.26
C ALA A 59 -1.25 11.32 -0.03
N PHE A 60 -0.22 11.66 -0.80
CA PHE A 60 0.17 10.80 -1.90
C PHE A 60 0.76 9.51 -1.33
N PRO A 61 0.29 8.33 -1.72
CA PRO A 61 1.03 7.12 -1.45
C PRO A 61 2.44 7.25 -2.05
N VAL A 62 3.40 6.63 -1.40
CA VAL A 62 4.81 6.60 -1.84
C VAL A 62 4.92 5.73 -3.11
N VAL A 63 4.04 5.95 -4.07
CA VAL A 63 3.96 5.17 -5.29
C VAL A 63 3.81 6.09 -6.46
N GLY A 64 4.84 6.21 -7.19
CA GLY A 64 4.91 6.95 -8.42
C GLY A 64 6.29 6.78 -9.03
N ASP A 65 6.37 6.92 -10.33
CA ASP A 65 7.66 7.00 -10.99
C ASP A 65 8.21 8.41 -10.82
N MET A 66 9.48 8.48 -10.48
CA MET A 66 10.25 9.70 -10.50
C MET A 66 11.23 9.64 -11.66
N GLY A 67 11.48 10.75 -12.30
CA GLY A 67 12.40 10.74 -13.43
C GLY A 67 12.88 12.12 -13.81
N PHE A 68 13.82 12.14 -14.75
CA PHE A 68 14.37 13.33 -15.34
C PHE A 68 14.02 13.35 -16.83
N ILE A 69 13.52 14.49 -17.31
CA ILE A 69 13.34 14.75 -18.72
C ILE A 69 14.51 15.62 -19.18
N VAL A 70 15.30 15.11 -20.11
CA VAL A 70 16.42 15.84 -20.72
C VAL A 70 16.00 16.22 -22.14
N PRO A 71 15.92 17.53 -22.46
CA PRO A 71 15.56 17.98 -23.78
C PRO A 71 16.52 17.50 -24.86
N ALA A 72 16.09 17.55 -26.11
CA ALA A 72 16.93 17.22 -27.25
C ALA A 72 18.21 18.07 -27.23
N GLU A 73 19.32 17.49 -27.67
CA GLU A 73 20.65 18.10 -27.80
C GLU A 73 21.26 18.59 -26.49
N GLN A 74 20.65 18.23 -25.33
CA GLN A 74 21.19 18.56 -24.03
C GLN A 74 21.77 17.33 -23.32
N ALA A 75 22.71 17.56 -22.44
CA ALA A 75 23.25 16.54 -21.54
C ALA A 75 23.20 17.03 -20.10
N VAL A 76 22.81 16.17 -19.20
CA VAL A 76 22.73 16.47 -17.76
C VAL A 76 23.38 15.32 -16.99
N SER A 77 24.23 15.68 -16.03
CA SER A 77 24.82 14.71 -15.11
C SER A 77 24.12 14.81 -13.76
N PHE A 78 23.76 13.66 -13.21
CA PHE A 78 23.12 13.52 -11.91
C PHE A 78 23.98 12.66 -10.99
N SER A 79 23.93 12.92 -9.69
CA SER A 79 24.53 12.07 -8.66
C SER A 79 23.75 12.19 -7.36
N LYS A 80 23.92 11.22 -6.48
CA LYS A 80 23.33 11.22 -5.13
C LYS A 80 21.81 11.43 -5.13
N VAL A 81 21.10 10.80 -6.07
CA VAL A 81 19.63 10.83 -6.10
C VAL A 81 19.09 10.07 -4.90
N LYS A 82 18.42 10.76 -3.98
CA LYS A 82 17.86 10.21 -2.74
C LYS A 82 16.41 10.59 -2.58
N ILE A 83 15.63 9.68 -2.02
CA ILE A 83 14.23 9.92 -1.66
C ILE A 83 14.10 9.66 -0.16
N MET A 84 13.49 10.60 0.56
CA MET A 84 13.24 10.48 1.99
C MET A 84 11.74 10.60 2.24
N ASN A 85 11.17 9.66 2.98
CA ASN A 85 9.82 9.74 3.47
C ASN A 85 9.81 10.32 4.90
N PHE A 86 9.40 11.59 5.04
CA PHE A 86 9.33 12.27 6.34
C PHE A 86 8.23 11.75 7.27
N ARG A 87 7.22 11.07 6.71
CA ARG A 87 6.13 10.49 7.49
C ARG A 87 6.41 9.07 7.97
N SER A 88 7.52 8.51 7.55
CA SER A 88 8.06 7.29 8.13
C SER A 88 8.85 7.65 9.39
N PRO A 89 8.58 7.00 10.53
CA PRO A 89 9.29 7.27 11.79
C PRO A 89 10.79 7.00 11.70
N GLN A 90 11.21 6.24 10.72
CA GLN A 90 12.62 5.88 10.53
C GLN A 90 13.30 6.74 9.47
N ASN A 91 12.62 7.78 8.96
CA ASN A 91 13.13 8.63 7.89
C ASN A 91 13.84 7.81 6.82
N VAL A 92 13.12 6.82 6.26
CA VAL A 92 13.74 5.89 5.32
C VAL A 92 14.24 6.65 4.12
N ILE A 93 15.54 6.78 4.03
CA ILE A 93 16.22 7.32 2.86
C ILE A 93 16.47 6.17 1.91
N THR A 94 15.87 6.25 0.74
CA THR A 94 16.19 5.35 -0.35
C THR A 94 17.17 6.05 -1.28
N THR A 95 18.40 5.55 -1.36
CA THR A 95 19.34 5.97 -2.37
C THR A 95 18.97 5.30 -3.68
N VAL A 96 18.56 6.10 -4.65
CA VAL A 96 18.19 5.60 -5.98
C VAL A 96 19.44 5.45 -6.83
N LYS A 97 20.32 6.42 -6.79
CA LYS A 97 21.59 6.43 -7.51
C LYS A 97 22.61 7.25 -6.72
N ASP A 98 23.72 6.66 -6.35
CA ASP A 98 24.77 7.34 -5.59
C ASP A 98 25.89 7.85 -6.50
N GLU A 99 26.25 7.04 -7.49
CA GLU A 99 27.27 7.38 -8.48
C GLU A 99 26.76 8.42 -9.48
N ALA A 100 27.70 9.24 -9.98
CA ALA A 100 27.39 10.18 -11.06
C ALA A 100 27.11 9.42 -12.35
N TYR A 101 26.07 9.82 -13.05
CA TYR A 101 25.79 9.33 -14.40
C TYR A 101 25.23 10.44 -15.28
N GLN A 102 25.39 10.29 -16.57
CA GLN A 102 24.99 11.28 -17.56
C GLN A 102 23.83 10.76 -18.38
N ILE A 103 22.84 11.64 -18.58
CA ILE A 103 21.74 11.42 -19.52
C ILE A 103 21.97 12.38 -20.69
N PHE A 104 21.95 11.83 -21.88
CA PHE A 104 22.03 12.62 -23.12
C PHE A 104 20.69 12.56 -23.86
N GLY A 105 20.14 13.72 -24.15
CA GLY A 105 18.81 13.86 -24.76
C GLY A 105 18.72 13.38 -26.22
N GLY A 106 19.84 13.23 -26.90
CA GLY A 106 19.84 12.87 -28.32
C GLY A 106 19.02 13.85 -29.16
N THR A 107 18.49 13.38 -30.28
CA THR A 107 17.69 14.21 -31.19
C THR A 107 16.24 14.41 -30.76
N ASN A 108 15.72 13.55 -29.88
CA ASN A 108 14.30 13.53 -29.47
C ASN A 108 14.07 13.85 -28.02
N GLY A 109 15.11 14.14 -27.22
CA GLY A 109 15.05 14.18 -25.78
C GLY A 109 15.14 12.78 -25.16
N ALA A 110 15.41 12.72 -23.88
CA ALA A 110 15.46 11.48 -23.10
C ALA A 110 14.57 11.59 -21.86
N LEU A 111 13.95 10.48 -21.50
CA LEU A 111 13.24 10.29 -20.25
C LEU A 111 13.91 9.16 -19.49
N GLU A 112 14.49 9.47 -18.36
CA GLU A 112 15.03 8.48 -17.42
C GLU A 112 14.08 8.35 -16.23
N ILE A 113 13.57 7.15 -16.00
CA ILE A 113 12.61 6.88 -14.94
C ILE A 113 13.31 6.09 -13.84
N PHE A 114 13.11 6.54 -12.61
CA PHE A 114 13.55 5.84 -11.41
C PHE A 114 12.33 5.36 -10.65
N THR A 115 12.24 4.05 -10.43
CA THR A 115 11.25 3.49 -9.52
C THR A 115 11.89 3.40 -8.14
N PRO A 116 11.41 4.16 -7.14
CA PRO A 116 11.91 4.02 -5.79
C PRO A 116 11.68 2.59 -5.31
N LYS A 117 12.73 1.90 -4.88
CA LYS A 117 12.59 0.61 -4.22
C LYS A 117 12.11 0.87 -2.79
N GLY A 118 10.81 1.00 -2.61
CA GLY A 118 10.18 1.02 -1.30
C GLY A 118 10.19 -0.37 -0.64
N LYS A 119 10.04 -0.39 0.66
CA LYS A 119 9.77 -1.64 1.38
C LYS A 119 8.29 -1.99 1.18
N SER A 120 8.02 -3.24 0.84
CA SER A 120 6.64 -3.75 0.77
C SER A 120 6.02 -3.93 2.17
N SER A 121 4.73 -4.13 2.20
CA SER A 121 3.99 -4.61 3.38
C SER A 121 4.66 -5.88 3.92
N PRO A 122 4.77 -6.04 5.26
CA PRO A 122 5.49 -7.16 5.84
C PRO A 122 4.81 -8.51 5.53
N MET A 123 5.62 -9.47 5.14
CA MET A 123 5.30 -10.88 5.11
C MET A 123 6.07 -11.57 6.24
N LEU A 124 5.42 -12.47 6.97
CA LEU A 124 6.04 -13.24 8.04
C LEU A 124 5.80 -14.72 7.81
N ARG A 125 6.75 -15.55 8.21
CA ARG A 125 6.62 -17.02 8.14
C ARG A 125 7.38 -17.74 9.23
N THR A 126 6.91 -18.96 9.54
CA THR A 126 7.63 -19.96 10.33
C THR A 126 7.32 -21.34 9.79
N VAL A 127 8.17 -22.31 10.12
CA VAL A 127 7.95 -23.72 9.85
C VAL A 127 7.97 -24.51 11.14
N PHE A 128 7.18 -25.58 11.21
CA PHE A 128 7.15 -26.48 12.34
C PHE A 128 6.86 -27.92 11.91
N THR A 129 7.24 -28.88 12.72
CA THR A 129 6.97 -30.31 12.45
C THR A 129 5.84 -30.79 13.33
N SER A 130 4.87 -31.49 12.77
CA SER A 130 3.85 -32.24 13.50
C SER A 130 4.18 -33.73 13.45
N PRO A 131 4.25 -34.45 14.60
CA PRO A 131 4.51 -35.87 14.63
C PRO A 131 3.36 -36.70 14.05
N ASP A 132 3.60 -37.96 13.80
CA ASP A 132 2.64 -38.94 13.23
C ASP A 132 1.70 -39.52 14.29
N THR A 133 1.33 -38.73 15.30
CA THR A 133 0.40 -39.20 16.37
C THR A 133 -1.05 -38.84 16.12
N GLY A 134 -1.30 -38.19 14.99
CA GLY A 134 -2.62 -37.72 14.57
C GLY A 134 -3.08 -36.52 15.39
N VAL A 135 -3.47 -35.46 14.67
CA VAL A 135 -4.05 -34.24 15.25
C VAL A 135 -5.51 -34.51 15.61
N VAL A 136 -5.89 -34.19 16.85
CA VAL A 136 -7.28 -34.24 17.32
C VAL A 136 -7.92 -32.88 17.24
N LYS A 137 -7.14 -31.83 17.57
CA LYS A 137 -7.61 -30.46 17.60
C LYS A 137 -6.45 -29.50 17.38
N ALA A 138 -6.64 -28.49 16.57
CA ALA A 138 -5.72 -27.37 16.46
C ALA A 138 -6.46 -26.04 16.52
N ARG A 139 -5.98 -25.13 17.38
CA ARG A 139 -6.56 -23.79 17.56
C ARG A 139 -5.50 -22.74 17.34
N LEU A 140 -5.77 -21.83 16.40
CA LEU A 140 -4.96 -20.66 16.15
C LEU A 140 -5.59 -19.44 16.79
N TYR A 141 -4.87 -18.80 17.69
CA TYR A 141 -5.17 -17.49 18.26
C TYR A 141 -4.26 -16.48 17.59
N VAL A 142 -4.82 -15.41 17.02
CA VAL A 142 -4.01 -14.47 16.24
C VAL A 142 -4.56 -13.05 16.30
N THR A 143 -3.66 -12.10 16.33
CA THR A 143 -3.93 -10.68 16.19
C THR A 143 -2.75 -9.96 15.55
N ALA A 144 -2.95 -8.73 15.12
CA ALA A 144 -1.89 -7.89 14.58
C ALA A 144 -2.05 -6.43 15.02
N ARG A 145 -0.95 -5.73 15.15
CA ARG A 145 -0.92 -4.28 15.06
C ARG A 145 -0.85 -3.93 13.57
N GLY A 146 -1.96 -3.43 13.05
CA GLY A 146 -2.29 -3.39 11.63
C GLY A 146 -3.44 -4.34 11.33
N ILE A 147 -3.60 -4.72 10.07
CA ILE A 147 -4.50 -5.76 9.61
C ILE A 147 -3.70 -6.92 9.02
N TYR A 148 -4.27 -8.12 9.02
CA TYR A 148 -3.54 -9.31 8.60
C TYR A 148 -4.39 -10.27 7.76
N GLU A 149 -3.71 -11.03 6.91
CA GLU A 149 -4.15 -12.32 6.40
C GLU A 149 -3.18 -13.39 6.90
N ILE A 150 -3.70 -14.56 7.32
CA ILE A 150 -2.89 -15.65 7.82
C ILE A 150 -3.16 -16.94 7.05
N TYR A 151 -2.13 -17.75 6.90
CA TYR A 151 -2.11 -18.94 6.09
C TYR A 151 -1.46 -20.10 6.85
N ILE A 152 -1.94 -21.32 6.61
CA ILE A 152 -1.28 -22.57 7.03
C ILE A 152 -1.14 -23.44 5.79
N ASN A 153 0.06 -23.89 5.49
CA ASN A 153 0.38 -24.77 4.36
C ASN A 153 -0.16 -24.28 3.01
N GLY A 154 -0.05 -22.96 2.75
CA GLY A 154 -0.50 -22.34 1.52
C GLY A 154 -1.98 -21.97 1.49
N GLN A 155 -2.78 -22.42 2.46
CA GLN A 155 -4.22 -22.14 2.52
C GLN A 155 -4.51 -20.97 3.46
N ARG A 156 -5.32 -20.01 3.01
CA ARG A 156 -5.80 -18.90 3.84
C ARG A 156 -6.69 -19.43 4.95
N VAL A 157 -6.46 -18.95 6.19
CA VAL A 157 -7.26 -19.29 7.35
C VAL A 157 -8.37 -18.27 7.52
N GLY A 158 -9.61 -18.74 7.49
CA GLY A 158 -10.80 -17.90 7.58
C GLY A 158 -11.12 -17.15 6.31
N GLU A 159 -12.30 -16.51 6.28
CA GLU A 159 -12.82 -15.74 5.16
C GLU A 159 -12.93 -14.25 5.47
N ASP A 160 -12.54 -13.88 6.68
CA ASP A 160 -12.71 -12.53 7.20
C ASP A 160 -11.71 -11.56 6.57
N TYR A 161 -12.13 -10.29 6.43
CA TYR A 161 -11.31 -9.18 5.98
C TYR A 161 -10.99 -8.26 7.16
N PHE A 162 -9.87 -7.56 7.08
CA PHE A 162 -9.46 -6.47 7.98
C PHE A 162 -9.35 -6.85 9.46
N ASN A 163 -9.11 -8.12 9.76
CA ASN A 163 -8.80 -8.55 11.12
C ASN A 163 -7.51 -7.88 11.64
N PRO A 164 -7.46 -7.50 12.93
CA PRO A 164 -8.39 -7.82 14.00
C PRO A 164 -9.59 -6.86 14.13
N GLY A 165 -9.80 -5.93 13.22
CA GLY A 165 -10.81 -4.90 13.30
C GLY A 165 -10.34 -3.68 14.08
N VAL A 166 -11.20 -2.67 14.24
CA VAL A 166 -10.90 -1.40 14.89
C VAL A 166 -11.44 -1.37 16.31
N THR A 167 -10.58 -0.91 17.21
CA THR A 167 -10.93 -0.59 18.61
C THR A 167 -10.12 0.61 19.07
N GLN A 168 -10.32 1.05 20.30
CA GLN A 168 -9.37 1.96 20.93
C GLN A 168 -8.14 1.14 21.36
N TYR A 169 -7.16 0.98 20.45
CA TYR A 169 -6.07 0.02 20.59
C TYR A 169 -5.19 0.18 21.82
N ASN A 170 -5.09 1.36 22.40
CA ASN A 170 -4.37 1.54 23.65
C ASN A 170 -5.11 1.01 24.89
N LYS A 171 -6.36 0.55 24.73
CA LYS A 171 -7.17 -0.04 25.81
C LYS A 171 -7.58 -1.46 25.50
N THR A 172 -8.12 -1.69 24.30
CA THR A 172 -8.65 -3.00 23.91
C THR A 172 -8.14 -3.36 22.52
N HIS A 173 -7.57 -4.54 22.39
CA HIS A 173 -7.15 -5.11 21.12
C HIS A 173 -7.78 -6.48 20.93
N LEU A 174 -8.42 -6.70 19.81
CA LEU A 174 -9.12 -7.96 19.54
C LEU A 174 -8.14 -9.00 19.01
N TYR A 175 -8.38 -10.26 19.33
CA TYR A 175 -7.77 -11.40 18.67
C TYR A 175 -8.81 -12.36 18.13
N GLN A 176 -8.53 -13.03 17.03
CA GLN A 176 -9.38 -14.04 16.43
C GLN A 176 -8.94 -15.44 16.87
N THR A 177 -9.90 -16.35 16.89
CA THR A 177 -9.65 -17.77 17.17
C THR A 177 -10.21 -18.60 16.02
N PHE A 178 -9.35 -19.40 15.40
CA PHE A 178 -9.72 -20.27 14.28
C PHE A 178 -9.53 -21.74 14.65
N ASP A 179 -10.47 -22.60 14.22
CA ASP A 179 -10.24 -24.03 14.14
C ASP A 179 -9.42 -24.30 12.88
N VAL A 180 -8.21 -24.80 13.08
CA VAL A 180 -7.27 -25.09 12.01
C VAL A 180 -6.85 -26.57 12.01
N THR A 181 -7.70 -27.43 12.58
CA THR A 181 -7.43 -28.86 12.70
C THR A 181 -7.12 -29.50 11.36
N ASP A 182 -7.90 -29.19 10.33
CA ASP A 182 -7.76 -29.76 8.99
C ASP A 182 -6.60 -29.12 8.17
N TYR A 183 -6.01 -28.05 8.66
CA TYR A 183 -4.89 -27.38 8.01
C TYR A 183 -3.53 -28.00 8.40
N VAL A 184 -3.46 -28.66 9.56
CA VAL A 184 -2.22 -29.23 10.09
C VAL A 184 -1.99 -30.63 9.52
N GLN A 185 -0.85 -30.79 8.88
CA GLN A 185 -0.43 -32.04 8.23
C GLN A 185 0.61 -32.75 9.08
N ILE A 186 0.72 -34.08 8.91
CA ILE A 186 1.84 -34.87 9.45
C ILE A 186 3.12 -34.40 8.77
N GLY A 187 4.21 -34.28 9.52
CA GLY A 187 5.49 -33.81 9.04
C GLY A 187 5.61 -32.28 9.04
N GLN A 188 6.20 -31.74 8.01
CA GLN A 188 6.53 -30.32 7.92
C GLN A 188 5.30 -29.47 7.59
N ASN A 189 5.15 -28.40 8.33
CA ASN A 189 4.07 -27.41 8.17
C ASN A 189 4.66 -26.00 8.15
N ALA A 190 3.94 -25.04 7.58
CA ALA A 190 4.29 -23.64 7.61
C ALA A 190 3.10 -22.78 8.02
N ILE A 191 3.39 -21.70 8.74
CA ILE A 191 2.46 -20.58 8.96
C ILE A 191 3.03 -19.39 8.21
N GLY A 192 2.20 -18.68 7.47
CA GLY A 192 2.55 -17.42 6.82
C GLY A 192 1.52 -16.34 7.11
N ALA A 193 1.95 -15.09 7.15
CA ALA A 193 1.05 -13.94 7.31
C ALA A 193 1.49 -12.76 6.45
N PHE A 194 0.52 -12.07 5.84
CA PHE A 194 0.68 -10.71 5.34
C PHE A 194 0.18 -9.73 6.39
N LEU A 195 0.85 -8.58 6.49
CA LEU A 195 0.40 -7.46 7.31
C LEU A 195 0.22 -6.21 6.45
N ALA A 196 -0.70 -5.32 6.86
CA ALA A 196 -0.84 -4.00 6.29
C ALA A 196 -1.22 -2.98 7.37
N GLU A 197 -1.29 -1.70 7.02
CA GLU A 197 -1.47 -0.60 7.98
C GLU A 197 -2.75 -0.72 8.80
N GLY A 198 -3.89 -0.92 8.13
CA GLY A 198 -5.19 -0.92 8.77
C GLY A 198 -5.49 0.41 9.46
N TRP A 199 -6.04 0.35 10.66
CA TRP A 199 -6.28 1.52 11.52
C TRP A 199 -5.17 1.78 12.52
N TRP A 200 -4.16 0.92 12.58
CA TRP A 200 -3.05 1.03 13.53
C TRP A 200 -2.03 2.07 13.11
N SER A 201 -1.60 2.04 11.87
CA SER A 201 -0.56 2.89 11.32
C SER A 201 -0.99 3.51 9.99
N GLY A 202 -0.15 4.35 9.42
CA GLY A 202 -0.47 5.09 8.21
C GLY A 202 -1.54 6.15 8.43
N GLY A 203 -2.30 6.47 7.38
CA GLY A 203 -3.39 7.44 7.45
C GLY A 203 -4.60 6.86 8.18
N ALA A 204 -4.99 7.47 9.29
CA ALA A 204 -6.11 6.99 10.12
C ALA A 204 -7.43 7.74 9.87
N THR A 205 -7.41 8.82 9.11
CA THR A 205 -8.60 9.63 8.81
C THR A 205 -8.59 10.17 7.39
N PHE A 206 -9.76 10.61 6.94
CA PHE A 206 -9.95 11.26 5.63
C PHE A 206 -9.33 12.66 5.53
N THR A 207 -8.86 13.26 6.63
CA THR A 207 -8.21 14.58 6.62
C THR A 207 -6.71 14.53 6.36
N GLY A 208 -6.09 13.33 6.42
CA GLY A 208 -4.65 13.18 6.25
C GLY A 208 -3.80 13.69 7.42
N GLU A 209 -4.41 14.28 8.46
CA GLU A 209 -3.71 14.87 9.59
C GLU A 209 -3.26 13.84 10.64
N ASN A 210 -3.98 12.73 10.75
CA ASN A 210 -3.73 11.68 11.72
C ASN A 210 -2.95 10.55 11.08
N TRP A 211 -1.64 10.67 11.14
CA TRP A 211 -0.74 9.67 10.60
C TRP A 211 -0.03 8.92 11.74
N ASN A 212 -0.04 7.58 11.69
CA ASN A 212 0.54 6.71 12.72
C ASN A 212 -0.02 6.98 14.13
N PHE A 213 -1.36 7.11 14.24
CA PHE A 213 -2.00 7.55 15.49
C PHE A 213 -1.77 6.59 16.66
N PHE A 214 -1.81 5.28 16.45
CA PHE A 214 -1.55 4.27 17.48
C PHE A 214 -0.13 3.70 17.43
N GLY A 215 0.51 3.73 16.28
CA GLY A 215 1.85 3.20 16.10
C GLY A 215 2.31 3.31 14.65
N ASP A 216 3.58 3.03 14.44
CA ASP A 216 4.27 3.25 13.18
C ASP A 216 4.70 1.96 12.47
N ARG A 217 4.50 0.82 13.12
CA ARG A 217 4.96 -0.48 12.64
C ARG A 217 3.91 -1.53 12.84
N GLN A 218 3.76 -2.38 11.84
CA GLN A 218 2.91 -3.56 11.93
C GLN A 218 3.65 -4.67 12.68
N SER A 219 2.91 -5.48 13.41
CA SER A 219 3.43 -6.69 14.04
C SER A 219 2.35 -7.74 14.19
N LEU A 220 2.77 -9.01 14.23
CA LEU A 220 1.90 -10.17 14.39
C LEU A 220 2.11 -10.78 15.78
N LEU A 221 1.02 -11.17 16.43
CA LEU A 221 1.05 -12.01 17.61
C LEU A 221 0.15 -13.22 17.36
N ALA A 222 0.75 -14.42 17.33
CA ALA A 222 0.03 -15.65 17.06
C ALA A 222 0.44 -16.77 18.01
N LYS A 223 -0.53 -17.62 18.35
CA LYS A 223 -0.35 -18.85 19.13
C LYS A 223 -1.18 -19.96 18.51
N LEU A 224 -0.51 -20.99 18.01
CA LEU A 224 -1.13 -22.24 17.57
C LEU A 224 -0.96 -23.30 18.64
N VAL A 225 -2.06 -23.91 19.06
CA VAL A 225 -2.08 -25.05 20.02
C VAL A 225 -2.61 -26.26 19.28
N ILE A 226 -1.83 -27.30 19.23
CA ILE A 226 -2.15 -28.58 18.58
C ILE A 226 -2.24 -29.64 19.65
N THR A 227 -3.38 -30.34 19.76
CA THR A 227 -3.59 -31.47 20.66
C THR A 227 -3.57 -32.76 19.85
N TYR A 228 -2.80 -33.73 20.26
CA TYR A 228 -2.63 -35.03 19.60
C TYR A 228 -3.39 -36.14 20.27
N LYS A 229 -3.54 -37.30 19.56
CA LYS A 229 -4.31 -38.45 20.07
C LYS A 229 -3.75 -39.06 21.35
N ASP A 230 -2.47 -38.92 21.59
CA ASP A 230 -1.81 -39.37 22.82
C ASP A 230 -1.97 -38.38 24.01
N GLY A 231 -2.67 -37.31 23.79
CA GLY A 231 -2.98 -36.30 24.79
C GLY A 231 -1.92 -35.22 24.99
N HIS A 232 -0.75 -35.31 24.32
CA HIS A 232 0.21 -34.21 24.42
C HIS A 232 -0.19 -33.02 23.57
N GLU A 233 0.31 -31.85 23.94
CA GLU A 233 0.10 -30.61 23.22
C GLU A 233 1.41 -30.05 22.66
N LYS A 234 1.35 -29.50 21.47
CA LYS A 234 2.41 -28.69 20.87
C LYS A 234 1.94 -27.26 20.71
N VAL A 235 2.74 -26.33 21.19
CA VAL A 235 2.47 -24.90 21.09
C VAL A 235 3.51 -24.24 20.19
N ILE A 236 3.04 -23.49 19.18
CA ILE A 236 3.84 -22.66 18.32
C ILE A 236 3.40 -21.21 18.55
N VAL A 237 4.34 -20.33 18.85
CA VAL A 237 4.11 -18.90 19.05
C VAL A 237 4.93 -18.05 18.09
N THR A 238 4.55 -16.80 17.92
CA THR A 238 5.44 -15.82 17.28
C THR A 238 6.67 -15.62 18.16
N ASP A 239 7.83 -15.90 17.59
CA ASP A 239 9.13 -15.89 18.27
C ASP A 239 10.21 -15.46 17.28
N PRO A 240 11.00 -14.41 17.56
CA PRO A 240 12.06 -13.93 16.68
C PRO A 240 13.09 -15.02 16.30
N SER A 241 13.28 -16.02 17.15
CA SER A 241 14.23 -17.10 16.91
C SER A 241 13.77 -18.12 15.86
N THR A 242 12.46 -18.21 15.60
CA THR A 242 11.85 -19.22 14.72
C THR A 242 11.10 -18.61 13.55
N TRP A 243 10.79 -17.33 13.61
CA TRP A 243 10.08 -16.61 12.55
C TRP A 243 11.02 -15.77 11.70
N GLN A 244 10.63 -15.60 10.45
CA GLN A 244 11.29 -14.73 9.48
C GLN A 244 10.30 -13.70 8.94
N TYR A 245 10.82 -12.57 8.49
CA TYR A 245 10.04 -11.56 7.78
C TYR A 245 10.67 -11.20 6.44
N CYS A 246 9.85 -10.73 5.52
CA CYS A 246 10.24 -10.19 4.23
C CYS A 246 9.48 -8.89 3.95
N ASN A 247 10.20 -7.83 3.56
CA ASN A 247 9.65 -6.56 3.09
C ASN A 247 9.94 -6.33 1.60
N ASN A 248 9.95 -7.40 0.81
CA ASN A 248 10.13 -7.36 -0.64
C ASN A 248 9.04 -8.17 -1.36
N GLY A 249 7.86 -8.24 -0.78
CA GLY A 249 6.72 -8.96 -1.33
C GLY A 249 5.93 -8.18 -2.39
N PRO A 250 4.86 -8.79 -2.93
CA PRO A 250 4.04 -8.19 -3.99
C PRO A 250 3.14 -7.03 -3.51
N VAL A 251 2.72 -7.01 -2.26
CA VAL A 251 1.94 -5.89 -1.69
C VAL A 251 2.91 -4.77 -1.36
N LEU A 252 3.09 -3.82 -2.28
CA LEU A 252 4.00 -2.71 -2.06
C LEU A 252 3.45 -1.72 -1.03
N TYR A 253 2.13 -1.58 -0.97
CA TYR A 253 1.44 -0.70 -0.05
C TYR A 253 0.02 -1.19 0.17
N GLY A 254 -0.52 -1.03 1.38
CA GLY A 254 -1.92 -1.33 1.71
C GLY A 254 -2.42 -0.43 2.82
N SER A 255 -3.39 0.43 2.50
CA SER A 255 -3.99 1.41 3.39
C SER A 255 -5.49 1.51 3.13
N LEU A 256 -6.27 1.65 4.20
CA LEU A 256 -7.73 1.74 4.10
C LEU A 256 -8.20 3.03 3.39
N PHE A 257 -7.43 4.11 3.47
CA PHE A 257 -7.79 5.40 2.88
C PHE A 257 -7.09 5.70 1.57
N GLN A 258 -5.86 5.19 1.41
CA GLN A 258 -5.06 5.50 0.22
C GLN A 258 -5.25 4.45 -0.87
N GLY A 259 -5.53 3.21 -0.50
CA GLY A 259 -5.69 2.07 -1.40
C GLY A 259 -4.55 1.07 -1.33
N GLU A 260 -4.54 0.12 -2.25
CA GLU A 260 -3.53 -0.93 -2.35
C GLU A 260 -2.67 -0.77 -3.61
N VAL A 261 -1.38 -1.06 -3.47
CA VAL A 261 -0.47 -1.18 -4.59
C VAL A 261 0.11 -2.57 -4.63
N TYR A 262 -0.16 -3.27 -5.70
CA TYR A 262 0.24 -4.66 -5.90
C TYR A 262 1.15 -4.81 -7.13
N ASP A 263 2.30 -5.45 -6.95
CA ASP A 263 3.23 -5.77 -8.02
C ASP A 263 3.23 -7.28 -8.29
N ALA A 264 2.45 -7.71 -9.28
CA ALA A 264 2.33 -9.11 -9.64
C ALA A 264 3.60 -9.68 -10.28
N LEU A 265 4.56 -8.85 -10.70
CA LEU A 265 5.87 -9.34 -11.17
C LEU A 265 6.64 -10.05 -10.07
N LYS A 266 6.34 -9.75 -8.79
CA LYS A 266 6.97 -10.38 -7.64
C LYS A 266 6.33 -11.71 -7.23
N ASP A 267 5.19 -12.07 -7.80
CA ASP A 267 4.48 -13.31 -7.43
C ASP A 267 5.37 -14.57 -7.62
N SER A 268 6.11 -14.61 -8.71
CA SER A 268 6.99 -15.76 -9.01
C SER A 268 8.12 -15.94 -8.00
N GLU A 269 8.66 -14.86 -7.44
CA GLU A 269 9.70 -14.91 -6.41
C GLU A 269 9.14 -15.39 -5.07
N MET A 270 7.85 -15.20 -4.85
CA MET A 270 7.15 -15.50 -3.60
C MET A 270 6.26 -16.74 -3.71
N GLU A 271 6.32 -17.47 -4.85
CA GLU A 271 5.49 -18.66 -5.02
C GLU A 271 5.75 -19.69 -3.91
N GLY A 272 4.68 -20.11 -3.22
CA GLY A 272 4.76 -21.06 -2.12
C GLY A 272 5.40 -20.56 -0.83
N TRP A 273 5.63 -19.25 -0.67
CA TRP A 273 6.31 -18.66 0.50
C TRP A 273 5.71 -19.06 1.85
N ASN A 274 4.43 -19.39 1.88
CA ASN A 274 3.65 -19.80 3.05
C ASN A 274 3.48 -21.33 3.16
N THR A 275 4.34 -22.09 2.47
CA THR A 275 4.41 -23.56 2.54
C THR A 275 5.72 -24.02 3.17
N ALA A 276 5.76 -25.26 3.63
CA ALA A 276 6.96 -25.84 4.26
C ALA A 276 8.10 -26.12 3.27
N LEU A 277 7.79 -26.30 1.99
CA LEU A 277 8.78 -26.60 0.95
C LEU A 277 9.50 -25.37 0.41
N TYR A 278 9.01 -24.17 0.72
CA TYR A 278 9.62 -22.93 0.27
C TYR A 278 10.99 -22.73 0.93
N THR A 279 11.98 -22.41 0.11
CA THR A 279 13.32 -22.04 0.58
C THR A 279 13.45 -20.53 0.56
N PRO A 280 13.53 -19.88 1.74
CA PRO A 280 13.68 -18.43 1.83
C PRO A 280 14.96 -17.94 1.15
N ASN A 281 14.86 -16.91 0.32
CA ASN A 281 15.99 -16.23 -0.28
C ASN A 281 16.56 -15.14 0.68
N GLU A 282 17.54 -14.39 0.24
CA GLU A 282 18.21 -13.33 1.01
C GLU A 282 17.30 -12.17 1.46
N SER A 283 16.12 -12.02 0.86
CA SER A 283 15.12 -11.03 1.26
C SER A 283 14.44 -11.39 2.59
N TRP A 284 14.47 -12.64 2.99
CA TRP A 284 13.94 -13.12 4.26
C TRP A 284 14.98 -12.97 5.37
N LYS A 285 14.58 -12.35 6.46
CA LYS A 285 15.45 -12.06 7.61
C LYS A 285 14.80 -12.57 8.89
N PRO A 286 15.58 -12.86 9.95
CA PRO A 286 15.02 -13.18 11.26
C PRO A 286 14.04 -12.11 11.72
N ALA A 287 12.90 -12.51 12.26
CA ALA A 287 11.91 -11.58 12.81
C ALA A 287 12.50 -10.82 14.01
N VAL A 288 11.88 -9.71 14.33
CA VAL A 288 12.27 -8.85 15.45
C VAL A 288 11.07 -8.52 16.31
N GLU A 289 11.26 -8.32 17.60
CA GLU A 289 10.23 -7.81 18.47
C GLU A 289 9.95 -6.34 18.19
N VAL A 290 8.67 -5.97 18.17
CA VAL A 290 8.21 -4.58 18.04
C VAL A 290 7.60 -4.15 19.36
N ALA A 291 8.28 -3.28 20.07
CA ALA A 291 7.82 -2.74 21.35
C ALA A 291 6.48 -1.99 21.19
N LEU A 292 5.70 -1.94 22.26
CA LEU A 292 4.47 -1.12 22.32
C LEU A 292 4.76 0.36 22.52
N ASN A 293 5.93 0.69 23.04
CA ASN A 293 6.38 2.05 23.27
C ASN A 293 7.29 2.53 22.13
N GLY A 294 7.54 3.84 22.05
CA GLY A 294 8.50 4.41 21.13
C GLY A 294 7.98 4.60 19.70
N HIS A 295 6.67 4.63 19.51
CA HIS A 295 6.12 5.05 18.23
C HIS A 295 6.36 6.56 18.02
N ILE A 296 6.47 6.95 16.77
CA ILE A 296 6.55 8.35 16.37
C ILE A 296 5.32 8.65 15.53
N SER A 297 4.37 9.38 16.11
CA SER A 297 3.29 9.96 15.32
C SER A 297 3.79 11.20 14.59
N THR A 298 3.40 11.34 13.35
CA THR A 298 3.64 12.55 12.56
C THR A 298 2.36 13.36 12.36
N SER A 299 1.41 13.25 13.30
CA SER A 299 0.23 14.10 13.29
C SER A 299 0.65 15.56 13.33
N GLY A 300 0.26 16.33 12.30
CA GLY A 300 0.46 17.77 12.27
C GLY A 300 -0.55 18.54 13.13
N ASN A 301 -1.52 17.86 13.73
CA ASN A 301 -2.57 18.49 14.52
C ASN A 301 -2.19 18.51 16.02
N PRO A 302 -1.84 19.69 16.59
CA PRO A 302 -1.44 19.79 17.99
C PRO A 302 -2.60 19.51 18.97
N ASN A 303 -3.85 19.50 18.50
CA ASN A 303 -5.03 19.21 19.31
C ASN A 303 -5.39 17.71 19.34
N MET A 304 -4.70 16.89 18.56
CA MET A 304 -4.87 15.44 18.57
C MET A 304 -3.53 14.77 18.90
N PRO A 305 -3.17 14.72 20.19
CA PRO A 305 -1.97 14.04 20.60
C PRO A 305 -2.09 12.55 20.27
N TRP A 306 -0.99 12.00 19.76
CA TRP A 306 -0.88 10.56 19.53
C TRP A 306 -1.01 9.79 20.85
N VAL A 307 -1.28 8.50 20.70
CA VAL A 307 -1.41 7.58 21.83
C VAL A 307 -0.04 6.98 22.15
N ASP A 308 0.40 7.15 23.38
CA ASP A 308 1.64 6.59 23.92
C ASP A 308 1.44 5.78 25.22
N ASP A 309 0.25 5.87 25.83
CA ASP A 309 -0.10 5.12 27.05
C ASP A 309 -0.83 3.82 26.71
N TYR A 310 -0.14 2.71 26.87
CA TYR A 310 -0.63 1.35 26.74
C TYR A 310 -0.71 0.58 28.07
N SER A 311 -0.65 1.27 29.21
CA SER A 311 -0.65 0.65 30.54
C SER A 311 -1.90 -0.20 30.83
N ASN A 312 -3.03 0.16 30.23
CA ASN A 312 -4.31 -0.54 30.35
C ASN A 312 -4.64 -1.44 29.14
N TYR A 313 -3.67 -1.75 28.31
CA TYR A 313 -3.85 -2.56 27.13
C TYR A 313 -4.31 -3.99 27.46
N LYS A 314 -5.39 -4.44 26.83
CA LYS A 314 -5.95 -5.77 27.01
C LYS A 314 -6.20 -6.44 25.66
N LEU A 315 -5.76 -7.69 25.55
CA LEU A 315 -6.19 -8.58 24.47
C LEU A 315 -7.53 -9.21 24.86
N VAL A 316 -8.52 -9.08 23.97
CA VAL A 316 -9.88 -9.59 24.16
C VAL A 316 -10.25 -10.43 22.95
N GLY A 317 -10.87 -11.59 23.17
CA GLY A 317 -11.38 -12.42 22.07
C GLY A 317 -12.40 -11.65 21.24
N GLN A 318 -12.39 -11.90 19.93
CA GLN A 318 -13.35 -11.29 19.00
C GLN A 318 -14.78 -11.45 19.50
N PHE A 319 -15.48 -10.35 19.63
CA PHE A 319 -16.90 -10.29 19.86
C PHE A 319 -17.56 -9.52 18.71
N GLY A 320 -18.79 -9.85 18.41
CA GLY A 320 -19.48 -9.27 17.26
C GLY A 320 -19.04 -9.91 15.94
N GLN A 321 -19.58 -9.39 14.87
CA GLN A 321 -19.36 -9.90 13.52
C GLN A 321 -18.08 -9.34 12.94
N THR A 322 -17.40 -10.17 12.14
CA THR A 322 -16.24 -9.79 11.33
C THR A 322 -16.69 -9.31 9.96
N VAL A 323 -15.82 -8.66 9.23
CA VAL A 323 -16.08 -8.21 7.86
C VAL A 323 -15.93 -9.40 6.90
N LYS A 324 -16.96 -9.63 6.07
CA LYS A 324 -16.98 -10.69 5.05
C LYS A 324 -17.54 -10.16 3.73
N ALA A 325 -17.18 -10.83 2.64
CA ALA A 325 -17.88 -10.66 1.38
C ALA A 325 -19.32 -11.20 1.54
N VAL A 326 -20.31 -10.36 1.33
CA VAL A 326 -21.74 -10.72 1.51
C VAL A 326 -22.53 -10.63 0.22
N ASN A 327 -22.03 -9.90 -0.77
CA ASN A 327 -22.70 -9.72 -2.05
C ASN A 327 -21.69 -9.44 -3.16
N GLU A 328 -22.09 -9.64 -4.39
CA GLU A 328 -21.32 -9.33 -5.60
C GLU A 328 -22.20 -8.51 -6.55
N LEU A 329 -21.67 -7.40 -7.04
CA LEU A 329 -22.29 -6.61 -8.11
C LEU A 329 -21.44 -6.71 -9.37
N THR A 330 -22.09 -6.82 -10.53
CA THR A 330 -21.43 -6.73 -11.84
C THR A 330 -21.68 -5.35 -12.41
N ALA A 331 -20.67 -4.73 -13.03
CA ALA A 331 -20.83 -3.44 -13.69
C ALA A 331 -21.95 -3.53 -14.76
N ILE A 332 -22.83 -2.51 -14.78
CA ILE A 332 -23.98 -2.47 -15.69
C ILE A 332 -23.69 -1.71 -16.98
N SER A 333 -22.65 -0.86 -16.96
CA SER A 333 -22.22 -0.10 -18.15
C SER A 333 -20.76 0.35 -18.01
N VAL A 334 -20.17 0.74 -19.14
CA VAL A 334 -18.86 1.37 -19.22
C VAL A 334 -18.92 2.54 -20.21
N GLU A 335 -18.22 3.61 -19.89
CA GLU A 335 -18.11 4.80 -20.72
C GLU A 335 -16.64 5.22 -20.84
N GLU A 336 -16.16 5.50 -22.05
CA GLU A 336 -14.87 6.16 -22.26
C GLU A 336 -15.04 7.66 -22.14
N VAL A 337 -14.81 8.20 -20.93
CA VAL A 337 -15.05 9.63 -20.61
C VAL A 337 -13.94 10.55 -21.11
N ARG A 338 -12.76 10.00 -21.33
CA ARG A 338 -11.57 10.62 -21.97
C ARG A 338 -10.81 9.51 -22.68
N PRO A 339 -9.93 9.81 -23.63
CA PRO A 339 -9.13 8.78 -24.29
C PRO A 339 -8.42 7.86 -23.29
N LYS A 340 -8.75 6.56 -23.32
CA LYS A 340 -8.24 5.51 -22.42
C LYS A 340 -8.57 5.69 -20.93
N VAL A 341 -9.63 6.44 -20.62
CA VAL A 341 -10.18 6.58 -19.27
C VAL A 341 -11.59 5.99 -19.28
N PHE A 342 -11.74 4.82 -18.68
CA PHE A 342 -12.98 4.04 -18.70
C PHE A 342 -13.65 4.07 -17.34
N VAL A 343 -14.88 4.56 -17.28
CA VAL A 343 -15.69 4.63 -16.06
C VAL A 343 -16.79 3.57 -16.11
N TYR A 344 -16.75 2.67 -15.17
CA TYR A 344 -17.74 1.61 -14.98
C TYR A 344 -18.77 2.02 -13.93
N ASP A 345 -20.05 1.84 -14.22
CA ASP A 345 -21.17 2.04 -13.29
C ASP A 345 -21.55 0.69 -12.67
N MET A 346 -21.48 0.57 -11.35
CA MET A 346 -21.90 -0.62 -10.61
C MET A 346 -23.43 -0.69 -10.39
N GLY A 347 -24.18 0.32 -10.85
CA GLY A 347 -25.63 0.38 -10.73
C GLY A 347 -26.13 0.92 -9.39
N GLN A 348 -25.37 0.78 -8.34
CA GLN A 348 -25.67 1.33 -7.01
C GLN A 348 -24.39 1.69 -6.25
N ASN A 349 -24.52 2.55 -5.26
CA ASN A 349 -23.42 2.82 -4.34
C ASN A 349 -23.21 1.62 -3.41
N MET A 350 -21.95 1.23 -3.23
CA MET A 350 -21.55 0.09 -2.41
C MET A 350 -20.31 0.39 -1.59
N VAL A 351 -20.03 -0.48 -0.62
CA VAL A 351 -18.76 -0.51 0.10
C VAL A 351 -18.10 -1.85 -0.14
N GLY A 352 -16.87 -1.84 -0.62
CA GLY A 352 -16.15 -3.08 -0.92
C GLY A 352 -14.89 -2.86 -1.74
N VAL A 353 -14.48 -3.88 -2.45
CA VAL A 353 -13.32 -3.89 -3.34
C VAL A 353 -13.70 -4.42 -4.72
N PRO A 354 -13.01 -4.02 -5.78
CA PRO A 354 -13.24 -4.59 -7.09
C PRO A 354 -12.65 -6.00 -7.20
N GLN A 355 -13.24 -6.80 -8.05
CA GLN A 355 -12.65 -8.00 -8.63
C GLN A 355 -12.66 -7.85 -10.14
N ILE A 356 -11.50 -7.64 -10.75
CA ILE A 356 -11.37 -7.34 -12.17
C ILE A 356 -10.55 -8.42 -12.85
N GLN A 357 -11.15 -9.01 -13.90
CA GLN A 357 -10.48 -10.02 -14.71
C GLN A 357 -9.73 -9.38 -15.87
N LEU A 358 -8.43 -9.62 -15.93
CA LEU A 358 -7.56 -9.16 -17.00
C LEU A 358 -7.11 -10.32 -17.88
N SER A 359 -6.90 -10.03 -19.15
CA SER A 359 -6.27 -10.97 -20.08
C SER A 359 -5.44 -10.23 -21.13
N GLY A 360 -4.29 -10.79 -21.51
CA GLY A 360 -3.46 -10.27 -22.58
C GLY A 360 -2.71 -8.99 -22.27
N MET A 361 -2.63 -8.58 -21.00
CA MET A 361 -1.81 -7.45 -20.60
C MET A 361 -0.32 -7.76 -20.77
N LYS A 362 0.48 -6.75 -21.08
CA LYS A 362 1.94 -6.89 -21.08
C LYS A 362 2.44 -6.87 -19.63
N PRO A 363 3.45 -7.69 -19.29
CA PRO A 363 4.09 -7.60 -17.98
C PRO A 363 4.59 -6.18 -17.69
N GLY A 364 4.38 -5.71 -16.46
CA GLY A 364 4.76 -4.36 -16.03
C GLY A 364 3.76 -3.26 -16.41
N THR A 365 2.62 -3.60 -17.04
CA THR A 365 1.57 -2.61 -17.29
C THR A 365 0.96 -2.18 -15.95
N LYS A 366 0.90 -0.87 -15.70
CA LYS A 366 0.26 -0.30 -14.51
C LYS A 366 -1.21 -0.05 -14.80
N ILE A 367 -2.08 -0.75 -14.10
CA ILE A 367 -3.52 -0.50 -14.08
C ILE A 367 -3.81 0.33 -12.84
N CYS A 368 -4.42 1.49 -13.03
CA CYS A 368 -4.86 2.34 -11.94
C CYS A 368 -6.38 2.33 -11.86
N LEU A 369 -6.88 2.09 -10.66
CA LEU A 369 -8.30 2.08 -10.31
C LEU A 369 -8.57 3.26 -9.38
N ARG A 370 -9.59 4.06 -9.68
CA ARG A 370 -10.07 5.11 -8.79
C ARG A 370 -11.56 4.95 -8.57
N TYR A 371 -12.05 5.41 -7.44
CA TYR A 371 -13.40 5.11 -6.97
C TYR A 371 -14.13 6.39 -6.59
N ALA A 372 -15.40 6.48 -6.99
CA ALA A 372 -16.26 7.61 -6.62
C ALA A 372 -17.71 7.20 -6.47
N GLU A 373 -18.45 7.94 -5.66
CA GLU A 373 -19.89 7.76 -5.47
C GLU A 373 -20.69 8.44 -6.58
N VAL A 374 -20.15 9.51 -7.17
CA VAL A 374 -20.80 10.35 -8.18
C VAL A 374 -19.84 10.71 -9.30
N LYS A 375 -20.39 11.10 -10.44
CA LYS A 375 -19.68 11.72 -11.56
C LYS A 375 -19.96 13.22 -11.59
N TYR A 376 -19.07 13.99 -12.20
CA TYR A 376 -19.34 15.40 -12.49
C TYR A 376 -20.57 15.52 -13.41
N PRO A 377 -21.61 16.27 -12.98
CA PRO A 377 -22.80 16.45 -13.77
C PRO A 377 -22.56 17.36 -14.99
N ASP A 378 -23.48 17.33 -15.95
CA ASP A 378 -23.46 18.21 -17.10
C ASP A 378 -23.96 19.61 -16.68
N LEU A 379 -23.04 20.38 -16.09
CA LEU A 379 -23.26 21.77 -15.67
C LEU A 379 -22.09 22.65 -16.17
N PRO A 380 -22.34 23.93 -16.51
CA PRO A 380 -21.31 24.81 -17.06
C PRO A 380 -20.06 24.96 -16.18
N GLU A 381 -20.23 24.93 -14.85
CA GLU A 381 -19.12 25.02 -13.90
C GLU A 381 -18.16 23.81 -13.95
N TYR A 382 -18.58 22.69 -14.53
CA TYR A 382 -17.79 21.48 -14.69
C TYR A 382 -17.37 21.21 -16.14
N GLU A 383 -17.47 22.24 -17.00
CA GLU A 383 -16.97 22.11 -18.37
C GLU A 383 -15.53 21.55 -18.39
N GLY A 384 -15.29 20.54 -19.22
CA GLY A 384 -14.00 19.82 -19.24
C GLY A 384 -13.87 18.66 -18.24
N SER A 385 -14.76 18.52 -17.25
CA SER A 385 -14.78 17.42 -16.28
C SER A 385 -16.05 16.57 -16.36
N ILE A 386 -17.04 16.97 -17.15
CA ILE A 386 -18.34 16.29 -17.28
C ILE A 386 -18.15 14.80 -17.57
N GLY A 387 -18.87 13.96 -16.82
CA GLY A 387 -18.85 12.51 -16.92
C GLY A 387 -17.65 11.81 -16.23
N MET A 388 -16.61 12.54 -15.86
CA MET A 388 -15.52 11.99 -15.05
C MET A 388 -15.99 11.72 -13.62
N ILE A 389 -15.30 10.83 -12.92
CA ILE A 389 -15.56 10.58 -11.50
C ILE A 389 -15.22 11.83 -10.66
N MET A 390 -16.09 12.13 -9.70
CA MET A 390 -15.92 13.27 -8.80
C MET A 390 -15.29 12.81 -7.49
N LEU A 391 -14.11 13.33 -7.19
CA LEU A 391 -13.30 12.92 -6.04
C LEU A 391 -13.26 13.97 -4.91
N GLU A 392 -13.91 15.12 -5.10
CA GLU A 392 -13.84 16.24 -4.16
C GLU A 392 -14.42 15.91 -2.78
N ASN A 393 -15.38 14.98 -2.73
CA ASN A 393 -16.07 14.58 -1.49
C ASN A 393 -15.27 13.59 -0.62
N ILE A 394 -14.25 12.94 -1.17
CA ILE A 394 -13.46 11.93 -0.43
C ILE A 394 -12.26 12.53 0.31
N ARG A 395 -12.09 13.85 0.27
CA ARG A 395 -11.08 14.60 1.04
C ARG A 395 -9.66 14.14 0.73
N ALA A 396 -8.88 13.79 1.78
CA ALA A 396 -7.52 13.33 1.67
C ALA A 396 -7.38 11.82 1.41
N ALA A 397 -8.49 11.10 1.34
CA ALA A 397 -8.45 9.72 0.89
C ALA A 397 -8.18 9.68 -0.61
N MET A 398 -7.16 8.96 -1.05
CA MET A 398 -6.90 8.82 -2.49
C MET A 398 -7.89 7.86 -3.14
N ALA A 399 -8.33 6.87 -2.38
CA ALA A 399 -9.22 5.82 -2.87
C ALA A 399 -8.76 5.32 -4.25
N GLN A 400 -7.49 4.88 -4.32
CA GLN A 400 -6.84 4.51 -5.57
C GLN A 400 -6.05 3.24 -5.40
N ASP A 401 -6.32 2.24 -6.23
CA ASP A 401 -5.51 1.03 -6.29
C ASP A 401 -4.65 1.01 -7.54
N ILE A 402 -3.46 0.47 -7.42
CA ILE A 402 -2.54 0.29 -8.54
C ILE A 402 -2.13 -1.18 -8.60
N TYR A 403 -2.29 -1.76 -9.76
CA TYR A 403 -1.88 -3.12 -10.04
C TYR A 403 -0.86 -3.16 -11.18
N ILE A 404 0.30 -3.73 -10.91
CA ILE A 404 1.35 -3.95 -11.91
C ILE A 404 1.24 -5.38 -12.40
N THR A 405 0.92 -5.56 -13.67
CA THR A 405 0.59 -6.86 -14.25
C THR A 405 1.83 -7.73 -14.45
N ARG A 406 1.67 -9.05 -14.30
CA ARG A 406 2.68 -10.05 -14.70
C ARG A 406 2.47 -10.60 -16.11
N GLY A 407 1.28 -10.34 -16.69
CA GLY A 407 0.88 -10.82 -18.00
C GLY A 407 0.05 -12.11 -17.97
N GLY A 408 -0.63 -12.39 -19.07
CA GLY A 408 -1.51 -13.56 -19.17
C GLY A 408 -2.92 -13.30 -18.66
N ARG A 409 -3.47 -14.24 -17.88
CA ARG A 409 -4.75 -14.10 -17.19
C ARG A 409 -4.50 -13.77 -15.73
N GLU A 410 -5.09 -12.68 -15.27
CA GLU A 410 -4.90 -12.15 -13.92
C GLU A 410 -6.22 -11.66 -13.34
N THR A 411 -6.30 -11.62 -12.03
CA THR A 411 -7.42 -11.03 -11.32
C THR A 411 -6.90 -9.98 -10.36
N ILE A 412 -7.31 -8.74 -10.57
CA ILE A 412 -7.10 -7.68 -9.57
C ILE A 412 -8.15 -7.88 -8.47
N HIS A 413 -7.71 -7.95 -7.25
CA HIS A 413 -8.56 -8.05 -6.07
C HIS A 413 -7.80 -7.52 -4.84
N PRO A 414 -7.90 -6.21 -4.55
CA PRO A 414 -7.28 -5.60 -3.38
C PRO A 414 -7.75 -6.29 -2.09
N ARG A 415 -6.85 -6.45 -1.12
CA ARG A 415 -7.11 -7.23 0.10
C ARG A 415 -6.97 -6.42 1.37
N PHE A 416 -6.19 -5.34 1.32
CA PHE A 416 -5.84 -4.53 2.48
C PHE A 416 -6.42 -3.12 2.43
N THR A 417 -7.45 -2.93 1.63
CA THR A 417 -8.21 -1.69 1.47
C THR A 417 -9.67 -1.98 1.21
N TYR A 418 -10.51 -0.98 1.28
CA TYR A 418 -11.88 -0.97 0.77
C TYR A 418 -12.29 0.45 0.38
N HIS A 419 -13.30 0.57 -0.46
CA HIS A 419 -13.78 1.84 -0.99
C HIS A 419 -15.30 1.92 -0.92
N GLY A 420 -15.82 3.15 -0.72
CA GLY A 420 -17.22 3.48 -0.96
C GLY A 420 -17.37 4.02 -2.37
N TYR A 421 -18.14 3.39 -3.24
CA TYR A 421 -18.24 3.79 -4.64
C TYR A 421 -19.48 3.25 -5.35
N ARG A 422 -19.89 3.97 -6.36
CA ARG A 422 -20.74 3.49 -7.43
C ARG A 422 -19.96 3.36 -8.74
N PHE A 423 -18.95 4.22 -8.93
CA PHE A 423 -18.19 4.27 -10.18
C PHE A 423 -16.74 3.85 -9.94
N VAL A 424 -16.23 3.01 -10.84
CA VAL A 424 -14.82 2.62 -10.90
C VAL A 424 -14.23 3.17 -12.19
N GLU A 425 -13.24 4.03 -12.06
CA GLU A 425 -12.43 4.49 -13.19
C GLU A 425 -11.23 3.57 -13.37
N ILE A 426 -11.03 3.06 -14.57
CA ILE A 426 -9.91 2.19 -14.93
C ILE A 426 -9.06 2.90 -15.98
N THR A 427 -7.77 3.02 -15.72
CA THR A 427 -6.76 3.51 -16.65
C THR A 427 -5.59 2.53 -16.76
N GLY A 428 -4.73 2.70 -17.77
CA GLY A 428 -3.62 1.77 -18.04
C GLY A 428 -4.00 0.63 -18.99
N ILE A 429 -5.22 0.66 -19.54
CA ILE A 429 -5.70 -0.28 -20.57
C ILE A 429 -5.97 0.46 -21.88
N ASP A 430 -5.83 -0.22 -23.02
CA ASP A 430 -6.00 0.38 -24.36
C ASP A 430 -7.45 0.35 -24.86
N ALA A 431 -8.29 -0.52 -24.29
CA ALA A 431 -9.70 -0.68 -24.63
C ALA A 431 -10.49 -1.08 -23.36
N PRO A 432 -11.79 -0.79 -23.31
CA PRO A 432 -12.62 -1.17 -22.16
C PRO A 432 -12.69 -2.68 -22.00
N LEU A 433 -12.70 -3.15 -20.75
CA LEU A 433 -13.02 -4.52 -20.42
C LEU A 433 -14.54 -4.74 -20.56
N ALA A 434 -14.96 -5.97 -20.83
CA ALA A 434 -16.36 -6.33 -20.77
C ALA A 434 -16.91 -6.06 -19.35
N THR A 435 -18.16 -5.64 -19.24
CA THR A 435 -18.78 -5.33 -17.92
C THR A 435 -18.75 -6.52 -16.97
N GLU A 436 -18.88 -7.75 -17.50
CA GLU A 436 -18.82 -8.99 -16.74
C GLU A 436 -17.43 -9.26 -16.11
N ALA A 437 -16.40 -8.63 -16.64
CA ALA A 437 -15.04 -8.72 -16.10
C ALA A 437 -14.80 -7.75 -14.92
N VAL A 438 -15.74 -6.84 -14.65
CA VAL A 438 -15.61 -5.82 -13.60
C VAL A 438 -16.72 -6.03 -12.58
N LYS A 439 -16.31 -6.52 -11.41
CA LYS A 439 -17.20 -6.81 -10.30
C LYS A 439 -16.80 -6.00 -9.07
N GLY A 440 -17.77 -5.77 -8.20
CA GLY A 440 -17.58 -5.24 -6.85
C GLY A 440 -18.02 -6.28 -5.82
N ILE A 441 -17.16 -6.53 -4.85
CA ILE A 441 -17.37 -7.54 -3.82
C ILE A 441 -17.62 -6.87 -2.48
#